data_38e53a48d0d8bd0e61ceb5bea3eaa702
#
_entry.id   38e53a48d0d8bd0e61ceb5bea3eaa702
#
_cell.length_a   1.000
_cell.length_b   1.000
_cell.length_c   1.000
_cell.angle_alpha   90.00
_cell.angle_beta   90.00
_cell.angle_gamma   90.00
#
_symmetry.space_group_name_H-M   'P 1'
#
loop_
_entity.id
_entity.type
_entity.pdbx_description
1 polymer ?
#
loop_
_entity_poly.entity_id
_entity_poly.type
_entity_poly.pdbx_seq_one_letter_code
_entity_poly.pdbx_strand_id
1 'polypeptide(L)'
;MTALQNYINSFSEIRKDFNEKINKLYEVITSEKRFISGTLHKNSNKYCDLRWFPGTVEYNLTPEDGKIKLTWKDYDSEYNYDLPYEFFEDFENYIKNLENSINENNEKAEKEFEEYKKSNEKVINSQEYQEFLKLQEKFKNVKK
;
A
#
# COMPACT_ATOMS: atom_id res chain seq x y z
N MET A 1 25.34 34.98 8.48
CA MET A 1 25.58 33.75 7.70
C MET A 1 26.20 34.06 6.36
N THR A 2 27.16 33.26 5.94
CA THR A 2 27.76 33.39 4.63
C THR A 2 26.84 32.86 3.53
N ALA A 3 27.08 33.25 2.28
CA ALA A 3 26.33 32.72 1.13
C ALA A 3 26.46 31.18 1.03
N LEU A 4 27.65 30.65 1.31
CA LEU A 4 27.87 29.21 1.34
C LEU A 4 27.02 28.51 2.40
N GLN A 5 26.92 29.08 3.59
CA GLN A 5 26.12 28.53 4.69
C GLN A 5 24.64 28.51 4.32
N ASN A 6 24.12 29.57 3.69
CA ASN A 6 22.73 29.64 3.22
C ASN A 6 22.47 28.59 2.15
N TYR A 7 23.42 28.39 1.22
CA TYR A 7 23.31 27.37 0.18
C TYR A 7 23.21 25.95 0.78
N ILE A 8 24.09 25.63 1.72
CA ILE A 8 24.09 24.35 2.42
C ILE A 8 22.78 24.11 3.17
N ASN A 9 22.28 25.12 3.90
CA ASN A 9 21.03 25.04 4.63
C ASN A 9 19.83 24.81 3.69
N SER A 10 19.78 25.54 2.56
CA SER A 10 18.73 25.36 1.56
C SER A 10 18.72 23.97 0.96
N PHE A 11 19.89 23.43 0.66
CA PHE A 11 20.03 22.06 0.14
C PHE A 11 19.52 21.04 1.16
N SER A 12 19.88 21.19 2.43
CA SER A 12 19.44 20.31 3.52
C SER A 12 17.91 20.36 3.71
N GLU A 13 17.31 21.55 3.63
CA GLU A 13 15.86 21.72 3.72
C GLU A 13 15.13 21.05 2.56
N ILE A 14 15.61 21.21 1.32
CA ILE A 14 15.05 20.57 0.13
C ILE A 14 15.10 19.06 0.27
N ARG A 15 16.22 18.53 0.72
CA ARG A 15 16.40 17.08 0.91
C ARG A 15 15.45 16.54 1.98
N LYS A 16 15.32 17.25 3.10
CA LYS A 16 14.40 16.90 4.16
C LYS A 16 12.95 16.90 3.67
N ASP A 17 12.55 17.92 2.95
CA ASP A 17 11.22 18.05 2.36
C ASP A 17 10.92 16.89 1.41
N PHE A 18 11.86 16.56 0.54
CA PHE A 18 11.73 15.43 -0.39
C PHE A 18 11.55 14.11 0.35
N ASN A 19 12.37 13.85 1.38
CA ASN A 19 12.28 12.63 2.17
C ASN A 19 10.93 12.50 2.89
N GLU A 20 10.41 13.59 3.44
CA GLU A 20 9.09 13.62 4.07
C GLU A 20 7.99 13.30 3.07
N LYS A 21 8.07 13.84 1.85
CA LYS A 21 7.12 13.57 0.77
C LYS A 21 7.16 12.11 0.31
N ILE A 22 8.35 11.53 0.17
CA ILE A 22 8.50 10.12 -0.18
C ILE A 22 7.91 9.22 0.91
N ASN A 23 8.17 9.52 2.18
CA ASN A 23 7.59 8.77 3.29
C ASN A 23 6.07 8.83 3.29
N LYS A 24 5.49 9.99 3.02
CA LYS A 24 4.04 10.14 2.92
C LYS A 24 3.47 9.34 1.75
N LEU A 25 4.12 9.38 0.60
CA LEU A 25 3.73 8.59 -0.56
C LEU A 25 3.74 7.09 -0.24
N TYR A 26 4.78 6.62 0.41
CA TYR A 26 4.89 5.22 0.83
C TYR A 26 3.75 4.81 1.76
N GLU A 27 3.46 5.63 2.78
CA GLU A 27 2.34 5.37 3.71
C GLU A 27 1.00 5.23 2.96
N VAL A 28 0.74 6.12 2.03
CA VAL A 28 -0.51 6.11 1.26
C VAL A 28 -0.61 4.86 0.39
N ILE A 29 0.45 4.53 -0.35
CA ILE A 29 0.46 3.35 -1.23
C ILE A 29 0.25 2.07 -0.43
N THR A 30 0.89 1.95 0.73
CA THR A 30 0.81 0.73 1.55
C THR A 30 -0.50 0.61 2.33
N SER A 31 -1.32 1.64 2.35
CA SER A 31 -2.66 1.59 2.97
C SER A 31 -3.71 0.89 2.11
N GLU A 32 -3.41 0.61 0.83
CA GLU A 32 -4.34 -0.07 -0.07
C GLU A 32 -4.63 -1.50 0.40
N LYS A 33 -5.91 -1.86 0.38
CA LYS A 33 -6.38 -3.19 0.76
C LYS A 33 -6.81 -3.97 -0.48
N ARG A 34 -6.69 -5.30 -0.39
CA ARG A 34 -7.17 -6.23 -1.42
C ARG A 34 -7.91 -7.39 -0.79
N PHE A 35 -8.99 -7.78 -1.44
CA PHE A 35 -9.69 -9.02 -1.11
C PHE A 35 -9.15 -10.15 -1.97
N ILE A 36 -8.59 -11.17 -1.33
CA ILE A 36 -8.06 -12.35 -2.02
C ILE A 36 -8.48 -13.60 -1.24
N SER A 37 -9.16 -14.50 -1.91
CA SER A 37 -9.50 -15.84 -1.41
C SER A 37 -10.09 -15.85 0.00
N GLY A 38 -11.04 -14.95 0.27
CA GLY A 38 -11.74 -14.91 1.55
C GLY A 38 -11.07 -14.09 2.64
N THR A 39 -9.95 -13.44 2.35
CA THR A 39 -9.18 -12.66 3.33
C THR A 39 -8.94 -11.25 2.81
N LEU A 40 -9.05 -10.29 3.73
CA LEU A 40 -8.73 -8.90 3.45
C LEU A 40 -7.25 -8.64 3.80
N HIS A 41 -6.45 -8.41 2.79
CA HIS A 41 -5.03 -8.14 2.94
C HIS A 41 -4.73 -6.66 2.77
N LYS A 42 -3.77 -6.15 3.53
CA LYS A 42 -3.12 -4.89 3.19
C LYS A 42 -2.19 -5.15 2.01
N ASN A 43 -2.18 -4.23 1.05
CA ASN A 43 -1.34 -4.36 -0.14
C ASN A 43 0.13 -4.00 0.16
N SER A 44 0.61 -4.40 1.34
CA SER A 44 2.00 -4.20 1.76
C SER A 44 3.00 -5.01 0.94
N ASN A 45 2.50 -5.99 0.17
CA ASN A 45 3.32 -6.87 -0.67
C ASN A 45 3.48 -6.38 -2.11
N LYS A 46 2.84 -5.29 -2.49
CA LYS A 46 3.26 -4.61 -3.70
C LYS A 46 4.67 -4.14 -3.44
N TYR A 47 5.62 -4.79 -4.08
CA TYR A 47 7.02 -4.37 -4.03
C TYR A 47 7.09 -2.92 -4.48
N CYS A 48 6.93 -2.03 -3.52
CA CYS A 48 7.21 -0.63 -3.71
C CYS A 48 8.66 -0.46 -3.33
N ASP A 49 9.51 -0.22 -4.31
CA ASP A 49 10.93 0.00 -4.08
C ASP A 49 11.18 1.14 -3.09
N LEU A 50 10.22 2.06 -2.96
CA LEU A 50 10.25 3.14 -1.97
C LEU A 50 10.44 2.64 -0.53
N ARG A 51 10.03 1.41 -0.22
CA ARG A 51 10.26 0.79 1.09
C ARG A 51 11.75 0.75 1.46
N TRP A 52 12.60 0.67 0.45
CA TRP A 52 14.05 0.56 0.60
C TRP A 52 14.76 1.90 0.45
N PHE A 53 14.02 3.00 0.32
CA PHE A 53 14.60 4.33 0.24
C PHE A 53 14.90 4.85 1.65
N PRO A 54 16.17 4.83 2.09
CA PRO A 54 16.51 5.17 3.48
C PRO A 54 16.58 6.66 3.76
N GLY A 55 16.48 7.52 2.74
CA GLY A 55 16.54 8.97 2.89
C GLY A 55 17.93 9.54 3.21
N THR A 56 18.87 8.69 3.62
CA THR A 56 20.24 9.09 4.01
C THR A 56 21.29 8.76 2.96
N VAL A 57 20.94 7.91 1.98
CA VAL A 57 21.84 7.56 0.87
C VAL A 57 21.77 8.63 -0.22
N GLU A 58 22.79 8.63 -1.06
CA GLU A 58 22.78 9.42 -2.28
C GLU A 58 21.75 8.88 -3.24
N TYR A 59 20.98 9.77 -3.82
CA TYR A 59 19.99 9.44 -4.84
C TYR A 59 20.10 10.42 -6.01
N ASN A 60 19.62 9.98 -7.16
CA ASN A 60 19.57 10.81 -8.36
C ASN A 60 18.12 10.96 -8.81
N LEU A 61 17.79 12.15 -9.30
CA LEU A 61 16.53 12.45 -9.95
C LEU A 61 16.82 12.72 -11.42
N THR A 62 16.32 11.86 -12.29
CA THR A 62 16.55 11.95 -13.73
C THR A 62 15.24 12.29 -14.45
N PRO A 63 15.12 13.48 -15.07
CA PRO A 63 13.94 13.81 -15.84
C PRO A 63 13.79 12.88 -17.05
N GLU A 64 12.59 12.34 -17.21
CA GLU A 64 12.19 11.56 -18.37
C GLU A 64 10.88 12.13 -18.94
N ASP A 65 10.39 11.58 -20.03
CA ASP A 65 9.14 12.04 -20.63
C ASP A 65 7.94 11.71 -19.71
N GLY A 66 7.32 12.75 -19.16
CA GLY A 66 6.15 12.66 -18.28
C GLY A 66 6.44 12.22 -16.84
N LYS A 67 7.69 12.02 -16.45
CA LYS A 67 8.05 11.54 -15.10
C LYS A 67 9.47 11.92 -14.72
N ILE A 68 9.75 11.81 -13.42
CA ILE A 68 11.11 11.92 -12.87
C ILE A 68 11.48 10.55 -12.29
N LYS A 69 12.57 9.98 -12.76
CA LYS A 69 13.07 8.71 -12.24
C LYS A 69 13.94 8.95 -11.00
N LEU A 70 13.52 8.39 -9.87
CA LEU A 70 14.32 8.35 -8.65
C LEU A 70 15.14 7.07 -8.66
N THR A 71 16.47 7.18 -8.53
CA THR A 71 17.39 6.03 -8.47
C THR A 71 18.29 6.14 -7.25
N TRP A 72 18.54 5.02 -6.59
CA TRP A 72 19.48 4.93 -5.48
C TRP A 72 20.07 3.53 -5.43
N LYS A 73 21.17 3.40 -4.70
CA LYS A 73 21.83 2.11 -4.46
C LYS A 73 21.83 1.81 -2.97
N ASP A 74 21.57 0.57 -2.63
CA ASP A 74 21.72 0.02 -1.29
C ASP A 74 22.53 -1.27 -1.40
N TYR A 75 23.74 -1.25 -0.87
CA TYR A 75 24.75 -2.28 -1.09
C TYR A 75 25.00 -2.51 -2.59
N ASP A 76 24.80 -3.72 -3.07
CA ASP A 76 24.98 -4.08 -4.48
C ASP A 76 23.71 -3.96 -5.31
N SER A 77 22.59 -3.59 -4.69
CA SER A 77 21.30 -3.49 -5.35
C SER A 77 20.99 -2.07 -5.79
N GLU A 78 20.52 -1.93 -7.02
CA GLU A 78 20.05 -0.66 -7.55
C GLU A 78 18.51 -0.67 -7.55
N TYR A 79 17.96 0.42 -7.02
CA TYR A 79 16.50 0.61 -6.92
C TYR A 79 16.09 1.82 -7.75
N ASN A 80 14.89 1.78 -8.31
CA ASN A 80 14.31 2.91 -9.00
C ASN A 80 12.81 3.02 -8.73
N TYR A 81 12.29 4.23 -8.87
CA TYR A 81 10.87 4.51 -8.77
C TYR A 81 10.54 5.71 -9.65
N ASP A 82 9.44 5.61 -10.40
CA ASP A 82 9.00 6.68 -11.28
C ASP A 82 8.01 7.58 -10.54
N LEU A 83 8.36 8.87 -10.45
CA LEU A 83 7.53 9.89 -9.83
C LEU A 83 6.89 10.75 -10.93
N PRO A 84 5.57 10.95 -10.95
CA PRO A 84 4.95 11.85 -11.90
C PRO A 84 5.34 13.30 -11.62
N TYR A 85 5.28 14.16 -12.61
CA TYR A 85 5.60 15.58 -12.44
C TYR A 85 4.72 16.25 -11.37
N GLU A 86 3.47 15.83 -11.24
CA GLU A 86 2.53 16.36 -10.25
C GLU A 86 3.04 16.19 -8.82
N PHE A 87 3.81 15.15 -8.53
CA PHE A 87 4.45 14.95 -7.23
C PHE A 87 5.29 16.17 -6.82
N PHE A 88 5.97 16.79 -7.79
CA PHE A 88 6.83 17.95 -7.55
C PHE A 88 6.08 19.28 -7.71
N GLU A 89 5.12 19.35 -8.63
CA GLU A 89 4.40 20.58 -8.96
C GLU A 89 3.27 20.87 -7.98
N ASP A 90 2.54 19.86 -7.54
CA ASP A 90 1.42 19.99 -6.62
C ASP A 90 1.26 18.72 -5.79
N PHE A 91 2.16 18.55 -4.85
CA PHE A 91 2.22 17.35 -4.00
C PHE A 91 0.94 17.13 -3.20
N GLU A 92 0.37 18.17 -2.61
CA GLU A 92 -0.84 18.05 -1.79
C GLU A 92 -2.02 17.51 -2.60
N ASN A 93 -2.21 18.05 -3.80
CA ASN A 93 -3.27 17.58 -4.70
C ASN A 93 -3.00 16.16 -5.20
N TYR A 94 -1.76 15.84 -5.53
CA TYR A 94 -1.35 14.49 -5.94
C TYR A 94 -1.66 13.46 -4.85
N ILE A 95 -1.27 13.72 -3.62
CA ILE A 95 -1.52 12.81 -2.49
C ILE A 95 -3.01 12.70 -2.20
N LYS A 96 -3.74 13.80 -2.23
CA LYS A 96 -5.19 13.79 -2.00
C LYS A 96 -5.93 12.92 -3.03
N ASN A 97 -5.58 13.07 -4.30
CA ASN A 97 -6.18 12.26 -5.37
C ASN A 97 -5.83 10.78 -5.22
N LEU A 98 -4.59 10.49 -4.84
CA LEU A 98 -4.14 9.12 -4.58
C LEU A 98 -4.87 8.52 -3.37
N GLU A 99 -4.99 9.26 -2.27
CA GLU A 99 -5.75 8.82 -1.09
C GLU A 99 -7.21 8.53 -1.43
N ASN A 100 -7.85 9.39 -2.20
CA ASN A 100 -9.23 9.20 -2.63
C ASN A 100 -9.39 7.93 -3.47
N SER A 101 -8.48 7.70 -4.41
CA SER A 101 -8.48 6.50 -5.24
C SER A 101 -8.30 5.23 -4.41
N ILE A 102 -7.37 5.26 -3.46
CA ILE A 102 -7.12 4.14 -2.56
C ILE A 102 -8.31 3.89 -1.63
N ASN A 103 -8.93 4.95 -1.11
CA ASN A 103 -10.12 4.82 -0.27
C ASN A 103 -11.28 4.18 -1.02
N GLU A 104 -11.51 4.55 -2.28
CA GLU A 104 -12.50 3.91 -3.14
C GLU A 104 -12.22 2.42 -3.33
N ASN A 105 -10.97 2.08 -3.60
CA ASN A 105 -10.55 0.68 -3.73
C ASN A 105 -10.70 -0.09 -2.42
N ASN A 106 -10.39 0.54 -1.30
CA ASN A 106 -10.53 -0.06 0.03
C ASN A 106 -12.00 -0.33 0.37
N GLU A 107 -12.89 0.59 0.08
CA GLU A 107 -14.32 0.42 0.27
C GLU A 107 -14.83 -0.75 -0.57
N LYS A 108 -14.39 -0.85 -1.82
CA LYS A 108 -14.74 -1.96 -2.70
C LYS A 108 -14.24 -3.30 -2.16
N ALA A 109 -12.99 -3.36 -1.70
CA ALA A 109 -12.40 -4.57 -1.13
C ALA A 109 -13.12 -4.99 0.16
N GLU A 110 -13.47 -4.04 1.02
CA GLU A 110 -14.23 -4.31 2.25
C GLU A 110 -15.65 -4.80 1.94
N LYS A 111 -16.30 -4.22 0.94
CA LYS A 111 -17.62 -4.66 0.50
C LYS A 111 -17.59 -6.08 -0.05
N GLU A 112 -16.61 -6.41 -0.86
CA GLU A 112 -16.44 -7.78 -1.38
C GLU A 112 -16.20 -8.77 -0.23
N PHE A 113 -15.43 -8.37 0.77
CA PHE A 113 -15.19 -9.17 1.96
C PHE A 113 -16.46 -9.39 2.78
N GLU A 114 -17.27 -8.36 2.99
CA GLU A 114 -18.56 -8.49 3.69
C GLU A 114 -19.55 -9.38 2.94
N GLU A 115 -19.62 -9.25 1.64
CA GLU A 115 -20.44 -10.13 0.78
C GLU A 115 -19.98 -11.58 0.86
N TYR A 116 -18.67 -11.81 0.90
CA TYR A 116 -18.09 -13.13 1.08
C TYR A 116 -18.49 -13.73 2.45
N LYS A 117 -18.39 -12.95 3.52
CA LYS A 117 -18.83 -13.40 4.85
C LYS A 117 -20.30 -13.79 4.87
N LYS A 118 -21.16 -12.97 4.27
CA LYS A 118 -22.60 -13.27 4.17
C LYS A 118 -22.86 -14.54 3.38
N SER A 119 -22.13 -14.75 2.30
CA SER A 119 -22.22 -15.98 1.50
C SER A 119 -21.80 -17.20 2.31
N ASN A 120 -20.75 -17.08 3.11
CA ASN A 120 -20.30 -18.15 4.00
C ASN A 120 -21.31 -18.43 5.12
N GLU A 121 -21.92 -17.41 5.70
CA GLU A 121 -22.99 -17.58 6.69
C GLU A 121 -24.18 -18.30 6.08
N LYS A 122 -24.55 -17.97 4.84
CA LYS A 122 -25.60 -18.70 4.12
C LYS A 122 -25.26 -20.16 3.87
N VAL A 123 -23.99 -20.45 3.58
CA VAL A 123 -23.52 -21.84 3.42
C VAL A 123 -23.56 -22.58 4.76
N ILE A 124 -23.13 -21.94 5.84
CA ILE A 124 -23.16 -22.49 7.19
C ILE A 124 -24.62 -22.76 7.62
N ASN A 125 -25.56 -21.90 7.25
CA ASN A 125 -26.98 -22.04 7.52
C ASN A 125 -27.71 -22.84 6.43
N SER A 126 -26.98 -23.36 5.43
CA SER A 126 -27.58 -24.14 4.36
C SER A 126 -28.10 -25.47 4.85
N GLN A 127 -29.01 -26.04 4.07
CA GLN A 127 -29.58 -27.35 4.36
C GLN A 127 -28.50 -28.44 4.46
N GLU A 128 -27.47 -28.39 3.65
CA GLU A 128 -26.34 -29.31 3.68
C GLU A 128 -25.57 -29.28 5.01
N TYR A 129 -25.32 -28.09 5.53
CA TYR A 129 -24.65 -27.93 6.82
C TYR A 129 -25.53 -28.47 7.96
N GLN A 130 -26.84 -28.21 7.90
CA GLN A 130 -27.78 -28.75 8.90
C GLN A 130 -27.84 -30.29 8.83
N GLU A 131 -27.80 -30.85 7.65
CA GLU A 131 -27.72 -32.31 7.46
C GLU A 131 -26.41 -32.88 8.04
N PHE A 132 -25.30 -32.18 7.83
CA PHE A 132 -24.01 -32.58 8.39
C PHE A 132 -24.05 -32.60 9.93
N LEU A 133 -24.65 -31.60 10.55
CA LEU A 133 -24.80 -31.56 12.01
C LEU A 133 -25.69 -32.71 12.52
N LYS A 134 -26.76 -33.04 11.82
CA LYS A 134 -27.63 -34.18 12.13
C LYS A 134 -26.89 -35.51 12.06
N LEU A 135 -26.04 -35.67 11.04
CA LEU A 135 -25.20 -36.86 10.88
C LEU A 135 -24.20 -36.99 12.04
N GLN A 136 -23.55 -35.91 12.46
CA GLN A 136 -22.66 -35.91 13.61
C GLN A 136 -23.37 -36.37 14.89
N GLU A 137 -24.56 -35.89 15.12
CA GLU A 137 -25.36 -36.25 16.29
C GLU A 137 -25.78 -37.71 16.25
N LYS A 138 -26.15 -38.21 15.06
CA LYS A 138 -26.48 -39.62 14.82
C LYS A 138 -25.30 -40.53 15.10
N PHE A 139 -24.07 -40.15 14.71
CA PHE A 139 -22.83 -40.88 15.00
C PHE A 139 -22.51 -40.88 16.51
N LYS A 140 -22.78 -39.82 17.21
CA LYS A 140 -22.66 -39.78 18.68
C LYS A 140 -23.55 -40.80 19.35
N ASN A 141 -24.78 -41.01 18.86
CA ASN A 141 -25.73 -41.93 19.42
C ASN A 141 -25.39 -43.40 19.12
N VAL A 142 -24.68 -43.67 18.03
CA VAL A 142 -24.25 -45.03 17.66
C VAL A 142 -23.07 -45.50 18.50
N LYS A 143 -22.27 -44.60 19.06
CA LYS A 143 -21.11 -44.91 19.91
C LYS A 143 -21.49 -45.22 21.37
N LYS A 144 -22.74 -45.23 21.69
CA LYS A 144 -23.25 -45.70 22.98
C LYS A 144 -23.50 -47.23 22.87
#